data_2b03978578b22196e5f26f36a1040fd5
#
_entry.id   2b03978578b22196e5f26f36a1040fd5
#
_cell.length_a   1.000
_cell.length_b   1.000
_cell.length_c   1.000
_cell.angle_alpha   90.00
_cell.angle_beta   90.00
_cell.angle_gamma   90.00
#
_symmetry.space_group_name_H-M   'P 1'
#
loop_
_entity.id
_entity.type
_entity.pdbx_description
1 polymer ?
#
loop_
_entity_poly.entity_id
_entity_poly.type
_entity_poly.pdbx_seq_one_letter_code
_entity_poly.pdbx_strand_id
1 'polypeptide(L)'
;MKSRAAVAFGPGQPLKIVEIDVAPPKKGEVLVKITHTGVCHTDAFTLSGDDPEGVFPAVLGHEGGGIVVEVGEGVTSLKPGDHVIPLYTAECGECKFCKSGKTNLCQAVRATQGKGLMPDGTTRFSYNGEPIYHYMGTSTFSEYTVCAEISLAKVNPQAPLDKVCLLGCGVTTGIGAVHNTAKVKAGDSVAVFGLGGIGLAVIQGAVQAQHGRILAVDTNPDKFTLAKEMGATDFINPNDYDKPIQDVIVELTDGGVDFSFECIGNVNVMRAALECCHKGWGESVIIGVAGAGQEIKTRPFQLVTGRVWRGSAFGGVKGRSQLPGMVEDAMAGKIRLDPFITHRLPLEQINEAFDLMHEGKSIRTVIHFGDQ
;
A
#
# COMPACT_ATOMS: atom_id res chain seq x y z
N MET A 1 25.14 -0.48 -15.17
CA MET A 1 24.46 0.38 -16.15
C MET A 1 24.05 1.70 -15.49
N LYS A 2 23.72 2.72 -16.28
CA LYS A 2 23.20 3.99 -15.77
C LYS A 2 21.68 3.99 -15.71
N SER A 3 21.12 4.69 -14.71
CA SER A 3 19.68 4.84 -14.52
C SER A 3 19.36 6.22 -13.96
N ARG A 4 18.38 6.91 -14.55
CA ARG A 4 17.83 8.13 -13.91
C ARG A 4 16.97 7.70 -12.74
N ALA A 5 17.18 8.33 -11.61
CA ALA A 5 16.45 8.04 -10.38
C ALA A 5 16.16 9.31 -9.58
N ALA A 6 15.05 9.30 -8.86
CA ALA A 6 14.75 10.29 -7.84
C ALA A 6 15.32 9.80 -6.51
N VAL A 7 16.40 10.41 -6.07
CA VAL A 7 17.13 10.01 -4.86
C VAL A 7 16.78 10.92 -3.70
N ALA A 8 16.45 10.32 -2.57
CA ALA A 8 16.31 10.97 -1.29
C ALA A 8 17.70 11.02 -0.62
N PHE A 9 18.36 12.16 -0.62
CA PHE A 9 19.70 12.31 -0.03
C PHE A 9 19.67 12.51 1.47
N GLY A 10 18.56 12.96 2.02
CA GLY A 10 18.39 13.15 3.45
C GLY A 10 16.93 13.43 3.83
N PRO A 11 16.60 13.28 5.12
CA PRO A 11 15.23 13.49 5.58
C PRO A 11 14.78 14.95 5.36
N GLY A 12 13.51 15.10 4.97
CA GLY A 12 12.89 16.41 4.76
C GLY A 12 13.41 17.20 3.55
N GLN A 13 14.27 16.60 2.72
CA GLN A 13 14.81 17.24 1.52
C GLN A 13 14.01 16.83 0.29
N PRO A 14 13.85 17.74 -0.70
CA PRO A 14 13.29 17.34 -2.00
C PRO A 14 14.10 16.22 -2.64
N LEU A 15 13.42 15.33 -3.36
CA LEU A 15 14.07 14.31 -4.17
C LEU A 15 14.90 14.98 -5.28
N LYS A 16 16.09 14.45 -5.54
CA LYS A 16 16.95 14.91 -6.63
C LYS A 16 16.98 13.88 -7.75
N ILE A 17 16.69 14.34 -8.96
CA ILE A 17 16.84 13.50 -10.15
C ILE A 17 18.31 13.48 -10.53
N VAL A 18 18.91 12.29 -10.43
CA VAL A 18 20.32 12.07 -10.75
C VAL A 18 20.49 10.79 -11.56
N GLU A 19 21.60 10.68 -12.27
CA GLU A 19 21.99 9.44 -12.94
C GLU A 19 22.84 8.60 -11.98
N ILE A 20 22.26 7.50 -11.52
CA ILE A 20 22.93 6.53 -10.64
C ILE A 20 23.51 5.36 -11.43
N ASP A 21 24.45 4.64 -10.82
CA ASP A 21 24.92 3.35 -11.29
C ASP A 21 24.07 2.22 -10.70
N VAL A 22 23.62 1.30 -11.54
CA VAL A 22 22.90 0.10 -11.15
C VAL A 22 23.76 -1.12 -11.49
N ALA A 23 24.15 -1.88 -10.48
CA ALA A 23 24.89 -3.12 -10.64
C ALA A 23 24.01 -4.22 -11.24
N PRO A 24 24.59 -5.19 -11.98
CA PRO A 24 23.83 -6.32 -12.50
C PRO A 24 23.20 -7.17 -11.37
N PRO A 25 22.12 -7.90 -11.66
CA PRO A 25 21.48 -8.77 -10.69
C PRO A 25 22.41 -9.93 -10.31
N LYS A 26 22.51 -10.21 -9.02
CA LYS A 26 23.22 -11.37 -8.49
C LYS A 26 22.31 -12.59 -8.42
N LYS A 27 22.80 -13.67 -7.80
CA LYS A 27 22.04 -14.90 -7.62
C LYS A 27 20.70 -14.65 -6.95
N GLY A 28 19.60 -15.12 -7.56
CA GLY A 28 18.24 -14.96 -7.07
C GLY A 28 17.67 -13.54 -7.21
N GLU A 29 18.33 -12.68 -7.99
CA GLU A 29 17.93 -11.30 -8.21
C GLU A 29 17.53 -11.06 -9.67
N VAL A 30 16.76 -10.00 -9.89
CA VAL A 30 16.20 -9.65 -11.20
C VAL A 30 16.35 -8.15 -11.42
N LEU A 31 16.88 -7.76 -12.57
CA LEU A 31 16.90 -6.38 -13.05
C LEU A 31 15.58 -6.06 -13.75
N VAL A 32 14.89 -5.04 -13.28
CA VAL A 32 13.58 -4.61 -13.77
C VAL A 32 13.67 -3.19 -14.31
N LYS A 33 13.15 -2.97 -15.52
CA LYS A 33 12.89 -1.63 -16.05
C LYS A 33 11.50 -1.19 -15.55
N ILE A 34 11.47 -0.19 -14.70
CA ILE A 34 10.21 0.41 -14.22
C ILE A 34 9.65 1.32 -15.31
N THR A 35 8.40 1.14 -15.65
CA THR A 35 7.69 1.97 -16.63
C THR A 35 6.80 3.01 -15.96
N HIS A 36 6.17 2.63 -14.84
CA HIS A 36 5.27 3.48 -14.07
C HIS A 36 5.39 3.18 -12.58
N THR A 37 5.17 4.19 -11.75
CA THR A 37 5.12 4.04 -10.31
C THR A 37 4.16 5.04 -9.66
N GLY A 38 3.37 4.59 -8.70
CA GLY A 38 2.56 5.46 -7.87
C GLY A 38 3.37 6.12 -6.77
N VAL A 39 2.93 7.30 -6.33
CA VAL A 39 3.47 8.01 -5.16
C VAL A 39 2.51 7.83 -3.99
N CYS A 40 3.00 7.29 -2.89
CA CYS A 40 2.21 6.89 -1.73
C CYS A 40 2.58 7.71 -0.48
N HIS A 41 1.65 7.83 0.47
CA HIS A 41 1.92 8.46 1.77
C HIS A 41 3.05 7.79 2.56
N THR A 42 3.27 6.50 2.36
CA THR A 42 4.40 5.79 2.99
C THR A 42 5.74 6.29 2.48
N ASP A 43 5.85 6.64 1.20
CA ASP A 43 7.06 7.29 0.66
C ASP A 43 7.29 8.66 1.32
N ALA A 44 6.23 9.46 1.51
CA ALA A 44 6.30 10.75 2.18
C ALA A 44 6.67 10.61 3.65
N PHE A 45 6.13 9.61 4.35
CA PHE A 45 6.46 9.33 5.75
C PHE A 45 7.94 8.99 5.92
N THR A 46 8.50 8.17 5.03
CA THR A 46 9.93 7.89 5.04
C THR A 46 10.75 9.13 4.67
N LEU A 47 10.35 9.87 3.63
CA LEU A 47 11.05 11.08 3.20
C LEU A 47 11.07 12.17 4.28
N SER A 48 10.03 12.28 5.10
CA SER A 48 9.98 13.24 6.21
C SER A 48 11.04 12.98 7.30
N GLY A 49 11.50 11.73 7.42
CA GLY A 49 12.41 11.29 8.47
C GLY A 49 11.71 10.69 9.70
N ASP A 50 10.38 10.59 9.68
CA ASP A 50 9.58 10.04 10.78
C ASP A 50 9.57 8.51 10.80
N ASP A 51 9.98 7.86 9.70
CA ASP A 51 10.09 6.42 9.58
C ASP A 51 11.35 5.91 10.31
N PRO A 52 11.22 5.11 11.37
CA PRO A 52 12.36 4.60 12.11
C PRO A 52 13.24 3.61 11.32
N GLU A 53 12.71 3.05 10.23
CA GLU A 53 13.46 2.21 9.28
C GLU A 53 14.00 3.01 8.08
N GLY A 54 13.73 4.30 8.02
CA GLY A 54 14.21 5.17 6.94
C GLY A 54 15.73 5.28 6.95
N VAL A 55 16.36 4.98 5.82
CA VAL A 55 17.82 5.14 5.61
C VAL A 55 18.09 6.03 4.40
N PHE A 56 19.16 6.81 4.48
CA PHE A 56 19.52 7.78 3.44
C PHE A 56 21.03 7.70 3.12
N PRO A 57 21.45 7.96 1.87
CA PRO A 57 20.63 8.24 0.69
C PRO A 57 19.92 6.98 0.19
N ALA A 58 18.72 7.12 -0.36
CA ALA A 58 17.91 5.99 -0.84
C ALA A 58 17.14 6.32 -2.12
N VAL A 59 16.87 5.30 -2.92
CA VAL A 59 15.84 5.33 -3.96
C VAL A 59 14.56 4.80 -3.35
N LEU A 60 13.56 5.68 -3.18
CA LEU A 60 12.25 5.32 -2.64
C LEU A 60 11.33 4.70 -3.72
N GLY A 61 10.03 4.62 -3.43
CA GLY A 61 9.02 4.09 -4.34
C GLY A 61 8.75 2.59 -4.14
N HIS A 62 7.46 2.23 -4.09
CA HIS A 62 7.03 0.85 -3.84
C HIS A 62 5.71 0.47 -4.53
N GLU A 63 5.15 1.34 -5.36
CA GLU A 63 3.95 1.05 -6.17
C GLU A 63 4.32 1.00 -7.66
N GLY A 64 5.23 0.12 -8.05
CA GLY A 64 5.76 0.08 -9.40
C GLY A 64 5.16 -1.00 -10.30
N GLY A 65 5.32 -0.79 -11.59
CA GLY A 65 5.11 -1.78 -12.63
C GLY A 65 6.26 -1.71 -13.63
N GLY A 66 6.73 -2.85 -14.09
CA GLY A 66 7.89 -2.88 -14.96
C GLY A 66 8.04 -4.17 -15.76
N ILE A 67 9.14 -4.23 -16.47
CA ILE A 67 9.49 -5.34 -17.38
C ILE A 67 10.85 -5.88 -16.98
N VAL A 68 10.96 -7.20 -16.87
CA VAL A 68 12.23 -7.89 -16.58
C VAL A 68 13.20 -7.66 -17.73
N VAL A 69 14.40 -7.21 -17.41
CA VAL A 69 15.50 -6.97 -18.37
C VAL A 69 16.52 -8.10 -18.33
N GLU A 70 16.95 -8.48 -17.12
CA GLU A 70 17.97 -9.48 -16.89
C GLU A 70 17.66 -10.25 -15.61
N VAL A 71 17.98 -11.52 -15.58
CA VAL A 71 17.84 -12.38 -14.41
C VAL A 71 19.20 -12.88 -13.94
N GLY A 72 19.40 -12.92 -12.63
CA GLY A 72 20.61 -13.48 -12.03
C GLY A 72 20.60 -15.01 -12.01
N GLU A 73 21.73 -15.58 -11.61
CA GLU A 73 21.87 -17.03 -11.45
C GLU A 73 20.78 -17.59 -10.53
N GLY A 74 20.22 -18.75 -10.88
CA GLY A 74 19.25 -19.47 -10.07
C GLY A 74 17.81 -18.96 -10.15
N VAL A 75 17.55 -17.86 -10.86
CA VAL A 75 16.19 -17.39 -11.13
C VAL A 75 15.52 -18.32 -12.12
N THR A 76 14.36 -18.86 -11.74
CA THR A 76 13.64 -19.87 -12.56
C THR A 76 12.20 -19.47 -12.88
N SER A 77 11.58 -18.58 -12.11
CA SER A 77 10.17 -18.18 -12.29
C SER A 77 9.98 -16.99 -13.22
N LEU A 78 11.06 -16.30 -13.58
CA LEU A 78 11.05 -15.08 -14.39
C LEU A 78 12.09 -15.16 -15.51
N LYS A 79 11.81 -14.46 -16.61
CA LYS A 79 12.72 -14.30 -17.76
C LYS A 79 12.61 -12.88 -18.32
N PRO A 80 13.62 -12.42 -19.08
CA PRO A 80 13.54 -11.15 -19.80
C PRO A 80 12.24 -11.02 -20.62
N GLY A 81 11.60 -9.85 -20.55
CA GLY A 81 10.32 -9.56 -21.18
C GLY A 81 9.09 -9.83 -20.33
N ASP A 82 9.21 -10.54 -19.22
CA ASP A 82 8.09 -10.73 -18.29
C ASP A 82 7.68 -9.40 -17.65
N HIS A 83 6.37 -9.15 -17.56
CA HIS A 83 5.79 -8.02 -16.84
C HIS A 83 5.65 -8.36 -15.38
N VAL A 84 6.06 -7.45 -14.52
CA VAL A 84 6.10 -7.68 -13.07
C VAL A 84 5.65 -6.46 -12.27
N ILE A 85 5.14 -6.75 -11.07
CA ILE A 85 4.90 -5.75 -10.02
C ILE A 85 5.83 -6.08 -8.85
N PRO A 86 6.75 -5.18 -8.48
CA PRO A 86 7.58 -5.32 -7.30
C PRO A 86 6.72 -5.29 -6.02
N LEU A 87 7.06 -6.14 -5.08
CA LEU A 87 6.33 -6.33 -3.82
C LEU A 87 7.22 -5.95 -2.64
N TYR A 88 6.73 -5.09 -1.76
CA TYR A 88 7.41 -4.82 -0.49
C TYR A 88 7.25 -5.97 0.53
N THR A 89 6.34 -6.89 0.27
CA THR A 89 6.24 -8.17 0.99
C THR A 89 6.64 -9.31 0.06
N ALA A 90 7.78 -9.96 0.35
CA ALA A 90 8.22 -11.13 -0.40
C ALA A 90 7.31 -12.34 -0.14
N GLU A 91 7.36 -13.33 -1.03
CA GLU A 91 6.72 -14.63 -0.84
C GLU A 91 7.71 -15.73 -1.24
N CYS A 92 8.44 -16.27 -0.26
CA CYS A 92 9.43 -17.32 -0.52
C CYS A 92 8.82 -18.73 -0.62
N GLY A 93 7.63 -18.93 -0.08
CA GLY A 93 6.98 -20.26 -0.04
C GLY A 93 7.51 -21.20 1.04
N GLU A 94 8.63 -20.89 1.70
CA GLU A 94 9.35 -21.83 2.57
C GLU A 94 9.36 -21.47 4.05
N CYS A 95 9.32 -20.17 4.39
CA CYS A 95 9.34 -19.74 5.78
C CYS A 95 8.03 -20.13 6.51
N LYS A 96 8.06 -20.13 7.83
CA LYS A 96 6.90 -20.51 8.66
C LYS A 96 5.62 -19.74 8.33
N PHE A 97 5.73 -18.46 7.97
CA PHE A 97 4.58 -17.64 7.63
C PHE A 97 4.02 -18.00 6.25
N CYS A 98 4.87 -18.18 5.25
CA CYS A 98 4.43 -18.64 3.93
C CYS A 98 3.74 -20.01 4.02
N LYS A 99 4.34 -20.96 4.75
CA LYS A 99 3.75 -22.31 4.98
C LYS A 99 2.41 -22.25 5.72
N SER A 100 2.20 -21.26 6.59
CA SER A 100 0.92 -21.06 7.28
C SER A 100 -0.10 -20.25 6.48
N GLY A 101 0.19 -19.90 5.22
CA GLY A 101 -0.68 -19.11 4.36
C GLY A 101 -0.66 -17.60 4.62
N LYS A 102 0.28 -17.11 5.45
CA LYS A 102 0.45 -15.70 5.80
C LYS A 102 1.68 -15.13 5.09
N THR A 103 1.72 -15.24 3.76
CA THR A 103 2.88 -14.87 2.95
C THR A 103 3.16 -13.35 2.98
N ASN A 104 2.14 -12.53 3.25
CA ASN A 104 2.29 -11.09 3.50
C ASN A 104 3.21 -10.77 4.69
N LEU A 105 3.54 -11.76 5.52
CA LEU A 105 4.47 -11.65 6.64
C LEU A 105 5.75 -12.48 6.42
N CYS A 106 6.09 -12.78 5.17
CA CYS A 106 7.30 -13.52 4.80
C CYS A 106 8.55 -12.89 5.41
N GLN A 107 9.43 -13.72 5.95
CA GLN A 107 10.64 -13.28 6.65
C GLN A 107 11.93 -13.41 5.83
N ALA A 108 11.86 -13.98 4.63
CA ALA A 108 13.06 -14.36 3.88
C ALA A 108 14.03 -13.19 3.56
N VAL A 109 13.50 -12.00 3.35
CA VAL A 109 14.31 -10.79 3.05
C VAL A 109 14.21 -9.74 4.16
N ARG A 110 13.41 -9.96 5.20
CA ARG A 110 13.07 -8.93 6.18
C ARG A 110 14.29 -8.37 6.94
N ALA A 111 15.25 -9.23 7.26
CA ALA A 111 16.43 -8.86 8.04
C ALA A 111 17.33 -7.83 7.35
N THR A 112 17.37 -7.82 6.02
CA THR A 112 18.16 -6.89 5.20
C THR A 112 17.32 -5.77 4.60
N GLN A 113 16.08 -6.05 4.22
CA GLN A 113 15.17 -5.09 3.58
C GLN A 113 14.92 -3.85 4.46
N GLY A 114 14.69 -4.02 5.77
CA GLY A 114 14.51 -2.91 6.71
C GLY A 114 15.77 -2.06 6.93
N LYS A 115 16.92 -2.52 6.44
CA LYS A 115 18.20 -1.79 6.47
C LYS A 115 18.54 -1.15 5.11
N GLY A 116 17.63 -1.21 4.15
CA GLY A 116 17.87 -0.71 2.80
C GLY A 116 18.83 -1.55 1.96
N LEU A 117 18.97 -2.83 2.28
CA LEU A 117 19.93 -3.75 1.67
C LEU A 117 19.24 -4.88 0.92
N MET A 118 19.94 -5.41 -0.08
CA MET A 118 19.57 -6.64 -0.75
C MET A 118 19.81 -7.86 0.18
N PRO A 119 19.28 -9.05 -0.13
CA PRO A 119 19.44 -10.23 0.73
C PRO A 119 20.88 -10.59 1.11
N ASP A 120 21.86 -10.23 0.28
CA ASP A 120 23.30 -10.46 0.55
C ASP A 120 23.93 -9.40 1.48
N GLY A 121 23.14 -8.43 1.94
CA GLY A 121 23.61 -7.36 2.83
C GLY A 121 24.36 -6.22 2.12
N THR A 122 24.26 -6.13 0.78
CA THR A 122 24.85 -5.06 -0.02
C THR A 122 23.80 -4.33 -0.84
N THR A 123 24.19 -3.22 -1.51
CA THR A 123 23.31 -2.48 -2.42
C THR A 123 23.66 -2.76 -3.88
N ARG A 124 22.72 -2.43 -4.78
CA ARG A 124 22.95 -2.46 -6.25
C ARG A 124 23.01 -1.06 -6.83
N PHE A 125 22.82 -0.05 -6.00
CA PHE A 125 22.85 1.36 -6.40
C PHE A 125 24.08 2.06 -5.85
N SER A 126 24.64 2.95 -6.68
CA SER A 126 25.67 3.89 -6.24
C SER A 126 25.59 5.22 -7.00
N TYR A 127 26.08 6.26 -6.38
CA TYR A 127 26.19 7.59 -6.97
C TYR A 127 27.55 8.19 -6.64
N ASN A 128 28.33 8.58 -7.66
CA ASN A 128 29.69 9.06 -7.49
C ASN A 128 30.59 8.11 -6.67
N GLY A 129 30.39 6.81 -6.80
CA GLY A 129 31.16 5.78 -6.09
C GLY A 129 30.63 5.46 -4.69
N GLU A 130 29.69 6.25 -4.16
CA GLU A 130 29.10 6.01 -2.84
C GLU A 130 27.81 5.19 -2.95
N PRO A 131 27.57 4.25 -2.00
CA PRO A 131 26.39 3.41 -2.03
C PRO A 131 25.10 4.20 -1.80
N ILE A 132 24.02 3.81 -2.49
CA ILE A 132 22.67 4.27 -2.25
C ILE A 132 21.83 3.09 -1.79
N TYR A 133 21.02 3.30 -0.75
CA TYR A 133 20.17 2.26 -0.18
C TYR A 133 18.95 1.96 -1.03
N HIS A 134 18.47 0.74 -0.93
CA HIS A 134 17.18 0.30 -1.42
C HIS A 134 16.06 0.71 -0.47
N TYR A 135 14.84 0.71 -0.97
CA TYR A 135 13.65 0.98 -0.19
C TYR A 135 12.63 -0.14 -0.37
N MET A 136 12.27 -0.77 0.73
CA MET A 136 11.27 -1.86 0.76
C MET A 136 11.57 -3.03 -0.20
N GLY A 137 12.81 -3.18 -0.63
CA GLY A 137 13.20 -4.19 -1.64
C GLY A 137 12.64 -3.92 -3.04
N THR A 138 12.12 -2.72 -3.31
CA THR A 138 11.44 -2.35 -4.55
C THR A 138 12.09 -1.18 -5.28
N SER A 139 12.29 -0.04 -4.62
CA SER A 139 12.96 1.17 -5.15
C SER A 139 12.46 1.58 -6.54
N THR A 140 11.17 1.84 -6.66
CA THR A 140 10.54 2.07 -7.97
C THR A 140 10.67 3.50 -8.50
N PHE A 141 11.28 4.43 -7.74
CA PHE A 141 11.59 5.79 -8.23
C PHE A 141 12.89 5.85 -9.05
N SER A 142 13.16 4.81 -9.79
CA SER A 142 14.29 4.68 -10.71
C SER A 142 13.85 3.99 -11.99
N GLU A 143 14.43 4.38 -13.14
CA GLU A 143 14.15 3.71 -14.42
C GLU A 143 14.49 2.21 -14.37
N TYR A 144 15.52 1.86 -13.60
CA TYR A 144 15.91 0.47 -13.39
C TYR A 144 16.11 0.20 -11.91
N THR A 145 15.65 -0.95 -11.46
CA THR A 145 15.83 -1.43 -10.10
C THR A 145 16.20 -2.91 -10.10
N VAL A 146 16.81 -3.35 -9.02
CA VAL A 146 17.11 -4.78 -8.79
C VAL A 146 16.29 -5.25 -7.60
N CYS A 147 15.52 -6.31 -7.81
CA CYS A 147 14.69 -6.92 -6.78
C CYS A 147 15.05 -8.39 -6.60
N ALA A 148 14.80 -8.94 -5.40
CA ALA A 148 14.82 -10.39 -5.23
C ALA A 148 13.70 -11.05 -6.05
N GLU A 149 13.94 -12.20 -6.66
CA GLU A 149 12.93 -12.96 -7.42
C GLU A 149 11.65 -13.17 -6.61
N ILE A 150 11.79 -13.48 -5.32
CA ILE A 150 10.66 -13.71 -4.41
C ILE A 150 9.86 -12.45 -4.06
N SER A 151 10.34 -11.27 -4.45
CA SER A 151 9.68 -9.98 -4.29
C SER A 151 9.05 -9.46 -5.59
N LEU A 152 8.87 -10.30 -6.59
CA LEU A 152 8.29 -9.92 -7.88
C LEU A 152 7.08 -10.80 -8.21
N ALA A 153 5.93 -10.15 -8.46
CA ALA A 153 4.75 -10.81 -8.99
C ALA A 153 4.73 -10.73 -10.51
N LYS A 154 4.75 -11.87 -11.18
CA LYS A 154 4.58 -11.94 -12.65
C LYS A 154 3.12 -11.72 -12.99
N VAL A 155 2.85 -10.76 -13.87
CA VAL A 155 1.50 -10.37 -14.26
C VAL A 155 1.29 -10.53 -15.76
N ASN A 156 0.02 -10.47 -16.18
CA ASN A 156 -0.36 -10.54 -17.57
C ASN A 156 0.41 -9.49 -18.40
N PRO A 157 1.09 -9.87 -19.50
CA PRO A 157 1.84 -8.93 -20.31
C PRO A 157 0.98 -7.89 -21.03
N GLN A 158 -0.34 -8.08 -21.09
CA GLN A 158 -1.28 -7.10 -21.65
C GLN A 158 -1.85 -6.16 -20.58
N ALA A 159 -1.52 -6.37 -19.31
CA ALA A 159 -1.99 -5.49 -18.24
C ALA A 159 -1.43 -4.07 -18.40
N PRO A 160 -2.27 -3.02 -18.24
CA PRO A 160 -1.83 -1.65 -18.34
C PRO A 160 -0.99 -1.27 -17.10
N LEU A 161 0.33 -1.30 -17.22
CA LEU A 161 1.26 -1.05 -16.11
C LEU A 161 1.08 0.33 -15.46
N ASP A 162 0.60 1.31 -16.21
CA ASP A 162 0.25 2.65 -15.73
C ASP A 162 -0.90 2.68 -14.72
N LYS A 163 -1.67 1.60 -14.65
CA LYS A 163 -2.78 1.42 -13.71
C LYS A 163 -2.48 0.34 -12.68
N VAL A 164 -2.08 -0.85 -13.14
CA VAL A 164 -1.90 -2.00 -12.24
C VAL A 164 -0.69 -1.86 -11.30
N CYS A 165 0.23 -0.93 -11.55
CA CYS A 165 1.28 -0.57 -10.60
C CYS A 165 0.71 -0.21 -9.21
N LEU A 166 -0.49 0.37 -9.14
CA LEU A 166 -1.16 0.71 -7.88
C LEU A 166 -1.54 -0.51 -7.04
N LEU A 167 -1.56 -1.70 -7.63
CA LEU A 167 -1.77 -2.95 -6.89
C LEU A 167 -0.54 -3.36 -6.05
N GLY A 168 0.57 -2.67 -6.19
CA GLY A 168 1.76 -2.89 -5.36
C GLY A 168 1.58 -2.52 -3.88
N CYS A 169 0.60 -1.70 -3.52
CA CYS A 169 0.40 -1.26 -2.13
C CYS A 169 -1.08 -0.98 -1.79
N GLY A 170 -1.51 0.27 -1.88
CA GLY A 170 -2.73 0.77 -1.22
C GLY A 170 -4.03 0.12 -1.68
N VAL A 171 -4.21 -0.07 -2.97
CA VAL A 171 -5.45 -0.68 -3.50
C VAL A 171 -5.57 -2.14 -3.06
N THR A 172 -4.51 -2.90 -3.18
CA THR A 172 -4.44 -4.29 -2.71
C THR A 172 -4.66 -4.39 -1.20
N THR A 173 -4.04 -3.49 -0.44
CA THR A 173 -4.19 -3.42 1.02
C THR A 173 -5.65 -3.23 1.43
N GLY A 174 -6.37 -2.29 0.82
CA GLY A 174 -7.76 -2.02 1.16
C GLY A 174 -8.70 -3.15 0.77
N ILE A 175 -8.63 -3.62 -0.46
CA ILE A 175 -9.47 -4.72 -0.96
C ILE A 175 -9.18 -6.01 -0.18
N GLY A 176 -7.93 -6.34 0.04
CA GLY A 176 -7.52 -7.52 0.78
C GLY A 176 -7.93 -7.48 2.25
N ALA A 177 -7.91 -6.32 2.89
CA ALA A 177 -8.38 -6.18 4.27
C ALA A 177 -9.84 -6.61 4.42
N VAL A 178 -10.67 -6.30 3.42
CA VAL A 178 -12.09 -6.72 3.39
C VAL A 178 -12.22 -8.22 3.19
N HIS A 179 -11.56 -8.77 2.18
CA HIS A 179 -11.77 -10.17 1.76
C HIS A 179 -10.95 -11.18 2.56
N ASN A 180 -9.67 -10.88 2.83
CA ASN A 180 -8.75 -11.83 3.46
C ASN A 180 -8.69 -11.65 4.98
N THR A 181 -8.63 -10.42 5.47
CA THR A 181 -8.47 -10.14 6.90
C THR A 181 -9.82 -10.20 7.62
N ALA A 182 -10.75 -9.33 7.29
CA ALA A 182 -12.05 -9.22 7.93
C ALA A 182 -13.04 -10.32 7.47
N LYS A 183 -12.95 -10.72 6.21
CA LYS A 183 -13.87 -11.68 5.58
C LYS A 183 -15.33 -11.19 5.64
N VAL A 184 -15.54 -9.95 5.28
CA VAL A 184 -16.86 -9.32 5.19
C VAL A 184 -17.78 -10.15 4.31
N LYS A 185 -19.02 -10.35 4.75
CA LYS A 185 -20.04 -11.14 4.08
C LYS A 185 -21.15 -10.27 3.53
N ALA A 186 -21.95 -10.84 2.67
CA ALA A 186 -23.15 -10.19 2.16
C ALA A 186 -24.07 -9.73 3.30
N GLY A 187 -24.48 -8.47 3.23
CA GLY A 187 -25.35 -7.83 4.22
C GLY A 187 -24.64 -7.21 5.42
N ASP A 188 -23.34 -7.46 5.63
CA ASP A 188 -22.60 -6.86 6.73
C ASP A 188 -22.49 -5.33 6.57
N SER A 189 -22.57 -4.61 7.69
CA SER A 189 -22.34 -3.16 7.74
C SER A 189 -20.87 -2.84 7.99
N VAL A 190 -20.38 -1.82 7.28
CA VAL A 190 -18.96 -1.44 7.29
C VAL A 190 -18.82 0.05 7.54
N ALA A 191 -17.94 0.44 8.45
CA ALA A 191 -17.51 1.83 8.64
C ALA A 191 -16.05 1.98 8.17
N VAL A 192 -15.79 3.00 7.36
CA VAL A 192 -14.46 3.28 6.79
C VAL A 192 -14.00 4.65 7.26
N PHE A 193 -12.95 4.69 8.07
CA PHE A 193 -12.36 5.91 8.62
C PHE A 193 -11.18 6.35 7.77
N GLY A 194 -11.35 7.48 7.10
CA GLY A 194 -10.38 8.01 6.13
C GLY A 194 -10.69 7.58 4.70
N LEU A 195 -10.89 8.55 3.81
CA LEU A 195 -11.29 8.34 2.43
C LEU A 195 -10.15 8.68 1.44
N GLY A 196 -8.93 8.34 1.82
CA GLY A 196 -7.79 8.30 0.92
C GLY A 196 -7.78 7.03 0.05
N GLY A 197 -6.66 6.74 -0.58
CA GLY A 197 -6.53 5.58 -1.47
C GLY A 197 -6.91 4.25 -0.80
N ILE A 198 -6.46 4.02 0.43
CA ILE A 198 -6.79 2.78 1.17
C ILE A 198 -8.28 2.71 1.52
N GLY A 199 -8.86 3.81 2.03
CA GLY A 199 -10.28 3.84 2.40
C GLY A 199 -11.20 3.63 1.20
N LEU A 200 -10.90 4.25 0.07
CA LEU A 200 -11.64 4.03 -1.18
C LEU A 200 -11.49 2.58 -1.68
N ALA A 201 -10.32 1.96 -1.51
CA ALA A 201 -10.12 0.55 -1.83
C ALA A 201 -10.93 -0.38 -0.90
N VAL A 202 -11.02 -0.05 0.39
CA VAL A 202 -11.90 -0.76 1.35
C VAL A 202 -13.36 -0.66 0.91
N ILE A 203 -13.83 0.52 0.52
CA ILE A 203 -15.19 0.71 0.00
C ILE A 203 -15.42 -0.21 -1.21
N GLN A 204 -14.50 -0.24 -2.15
CA GLN A 204 -14.60 -1.11 -3.32
C GLN A 204 -14.64 -2.59 -2.95
N GLY A 205 -13.80 -3.03 -2.00
CA GLY A 205 -13.82 -4.38 -1.47
C GLY A 205 -15.16 -4.73 -0.81
N ALA A 206 -15.74 -3.82 -0.03
CA ALA A 206 -17.04 -4.00 0.60
C ALA A 206 -18.17 -4.12 -0.43
N VAL A 207 -18.14 -3.34 -1.50
CA VAL A 207 -19.09 -3.46 -2.62
C VAL A 207 -18.98 -4.85 -3.26
N GLN A 208 -17.77 -5.35 -3.50
CA GLN A 208 -17.54 -6.70 -4.03
C GLN A 208 -18.08 -7.80 -3.09
N ALA A 209 -18.01 -7.57 -1.77
CA ALA A 209 -18.54 -8.50 -0.77
C ALA A 209 -20.08 -8.42 -0.62
N GLN A 210 -20.76 -7.60 -1.42
CA GLN A 210 -22.21 -7.39 -1.36
C GLN A 210 -22.69 -6.85 0.01
N HIS A 211 -22.01 -5.85 0.50
CA HIS A 211 -22.26 -5.19 1.79
C HIS A 211 -23.73 -4.83 2.05
N GLY A 212 -24.07 -4.61 3.31
CA GLY A 212 -25.35 -3.99 3.72
C GLY A 212 -25.27 -2.45 3.64
N ARG A 213 -24.56 -1.83 4.58
CA ARG A 213 -24.29 -0.37 4.58
C ARG A 213 -22.80 -0.12 4.60
N ILE A 214 -22.35 0.92 3.90
CA ILE A 214 -20.99 1.45 3.98
C ILE A 214 -21.04 2.88 4.47
N LEU A 215 -20.57 3.11 5.69
CA LEU A 215 -20.45 4.43 6.31
C LEU A 215 -19.04 4.98 6.00
N ALA A 216 -18.98 5.99 5.15
CA ALA A 216 -17.75 6.70 4.82
C ALA A 216 -17.55 7.86 5.80
N VAL A 217 -16.46 7.82 6.57
CA VAL A 217 -16.14 8.76 7.64
C VAL A 217 -14.88 9.54 7.30
N ASP A 218 -14.98 10.86 7.13
CA ASP A 218 -13.84 11.75 6.90
C ASP A 218 -14.19 13.17 7.39
N THR A 219 -13.18 13.91 7.83
CA THR A 219 -13.33 15.32 8.21
C THR A 219 -13.36 16.28 7.02
N ASN A 220 -12.98 15.81 5.83
CA ASN A 220 -13.05 16.56 4.59
C ASN A 220 -14.25 16.11 3.73
N PRO A 221 -15.33 16.90 3.67
CA PRO A 221 -16.54 16.53 2.93
C PRO A 221 -16.34 16.46 1.40
N ASP A 222 -15.31 17.08 0.86
CA ASP A 222 -15.02 17.03 -0.58
C ASP A 222 -14.74 15.59 -1.07
N LYS A 223 -14.31 14.71 -0.17
CA LYS A 223 -14.05 13.30 -0.45
C LYS A 223 -15.32 12.44 -0.57
N PHE A 224 -16.46 12.94 -0.11
CA PHE A 224 -17.69 12.15 -0.12
C PHE A 224 -18.25 11.89 -1.52
N THR A 225 -18.03 12.79 -2.47
CA THR A 225 -18.49 12.59 -3.86
C THR A 225 -17.89 11.32 -4.45
N LEU A 226 -16.57 11.16 -4.37
CA LEU A 226 -15.90 9.98 -4.90
C LEU A 226 -16.24 8.72 -4.07
N ALA A 227 -16.35 8.83 -2.75
CA ALA A 227 -16.76 7.72 -1.90
C ALA A 227 -18.16 7.19 -2.31
N LYS A 228 -19.09 8.10 -2.65
CA LYS A 228 -20.42 7.75 -3.17
C LYS A 228 -20.33 7.05 -4.51
N GLU A 229 -19.53 7.55 -5.44
CA GLU A 229 -19.31 6.92 -6.74
C GLU A 229 -18.70 5.53 -6.62
N MET A 230 -17.88 5.31 -5.60
CA MET A 230 -17.28 4.00 -5.29
C MET A 230 -18.25 3.04 -4.60
N GLY A 231 -19.39 3.52 -4.08
CA GLY A 231 -20.45 2.69 -3.53
C GLY A 231 -20.76 2.88 -2.04
N ALA A 232 -20.19 3.89 -1.38
CA ALA A 232 -20.58 4.23 -0.01
C ALA A 232 -22.03 4.69 0.06
N THR A 233 -22.73 4.31 1.14
CA THR A 233 -24.16 4.57 1.32
C THR A 233 -24.45 5.71 2.28
N ASP A 234 -23.57 5.94 3.24
CA ASP A 234 -23.71 6.95 4.29
C ASP A 234 -22.41 7.77 4.39
N PHE A 235 -22.54 9.06 4.71
CA PHE A 235 -21.42 10.00 4.73
C PHE A 235 -21.44 10.74 6.05
N ILE A 236 -20.35 10.66 6.82
CA ILE A 236 -20.28 11.16 8.19
C ILE A 236 -19.02 12.03 8.33
N ASN A 237 -19.23 13.31 8.59
CA ASN A 237 -18.18 14.22 9.02
C ASN A 237 -18.19 14.32 10.55
N PRO A 238 -17.15 13.85 11.24
CA PRO A 238 -17.08 13.96 12.70
C PRO A 238 -17.25 15.39 13.25
N ASN A 239 -16.86 16.40 12.46
CA ASN A 239 -16.98 17.80 12.86
C ASN A 239 -18.42 18.34 12.90
N ASP A 240 -19.38 17.60 12.35
CA ASP A 240 -20.79 17.97 12.35
C ASP A 240 -21.53 17.57 13.66
N TYR A 241 -20.81 16.93 14.59
CA TYR A 241 -21.39 16.38 15.82
C TYR A 241 -20.65 16.86 17.07
N ASP A 242 -21.42 17.12 18.14
CA ASP A 242 -20.90 17.55 19.46
C ASP A 242 -20.52 16.38 20.38
N LYS A 243 -20.65 15.16 19.92
CA LYS A 243 -20.35 13.92 20.66
C LYS A 243 -19.33 13.04 19.92
N PRO A 244 -18.69 12.08 20.63
CA PRO A 244 -17.74 11.18 20.02
C PRO A 244 -18.32 10.46 18.81
N ILE A 245 -17.53 10.35 17.74
CA ILE A 245 -18.02 9.79 16.47
C ILE A 245 -18.46 8.33 16.59
N GLN A 246 -17.83 7.55 17.45
CA GLN A 246 -18.25 6.17 17.72
C GLN A 246 -19.68 6.09 18.27
N ASP A 247 -20.08 7.03 19.12
CA ASP A 247 -21.44 7.07 19.68
C ASP A 247 -22.45 7.42 18.59
N VAL A 248 -22.10 8.35 17.70
CA VAL A 248 -22.93 8.69 16.54
C VAL A 248 -23.16 7.47 15.65
N ILE A 249 -22.10 6.74 15.32
CA ILE A 249 -22.18 5.55 14.46
C ILE A 249 -23.02 4.45 15.12
N VAL A 250 -22.82 4.21 16.42
CA VAL A 250 -23.62 3.23 17.17
C VAL A 250 -25.12 3.57 17.10
N GLU A 251 -25.49 4.85 17.27
CA GLU A 251 -26.88 5.28 17.15
C GLU A 251 -27.43 5.13 15.73
N LEU A 252 -26.66 5.52 14.71
CA LEU A 252 -27.08 5.43 13.31
C LEU A 252 -27.23 3.98 12.81
N THR A 253 -26.61 3.03 13.50
CA THR A 253 -26.54 1.62 13.08
C THR A 253 -27.25 0.67 14.07
N ASP A 254 -28.02 1.21 14.98
CA ASP A 254 -28.76 0.45 15.99
C ASP A 254 -27.88 -0.56 16.75
N GLY A 255 -26.79 -0.07 17.29
CA GLY A 255 -25.90 -0.87 18.15
C GLY A 255 -24.45 -1.04 17.67
N GLY A 256 -24.11 -0.54 16.49
CA GLY A 256 -22.77 -0.58 15.92
C GLY A 256 -22.67 -1.35 14.61
N VAL A 257 -21.55 -1.17 13.91
CA VAL A 257 -21.26 -1.86 12.64
C VAL A 257 -20.69 -3.25 12.87
N ASP A 258 -20.80 -4.13 11.86
CA ASP A 258 -20.16 -5.45 11.88
C ASP A 258 -18.65 -5.33 11.74
N PHE A 259 -18.18 -4.44 10.87
CA PHE A 259 -16.76 -4.19 10.62
C PHE A 259 -16.45 -2.70 10.55
N SER A 260 -15.30 -2.32 11.08
CA SER A 260 -14.72 -1.00 10.83
C SER A 260 -13.28 -1.13 10.32
N PHE A 261 -12.86 -0.15 9.50
CA PHE A 261 -11.51 -0.09 8.93
C PHE A 261 -10.91 1.27 9.22
N GLU A 262 -9.78 1.28 9.93
CA GLU A 262 -9.03 2.51 10.16
C GLU A 262 -7.96 2.64 9.07
N CYS A 263 -8.09 3.69 8.26
CA CYS A 263 -7.28 3.90 7.05
C CYS A 263 -6.46 5.21 7.10
N ILE A 264 -6.23 5.76 8.29
CA ILE A 264 -5.56 7.05 8.49
C ILE A 264 -4.18 6.87 9.14
N GLY A 265 -4.09 6.03 10.17
CA GLY A 265 -2.92 5.89 11.04
C GLY A 265 -2.98 6.77 12.29
N ASN A 266 -4.18 7.08 12.77
CA ASN A 266 -4.39 7.91 13.98
C ASN A 266 -4.88 7.03 15.13
N VAL A 267 -4.12 6.98 16.23
CA VAL A 267 -4.45 6.10 17.38
C VAL A 267 -5.78 6.44 18.06
N ASN A 268 -6.21 7.71 18.04
CA ASN A 268 -7.52 8.10 18.58
C ASN A 268 -8.66 7.63 17.65
N VAL A 269 -8.45 7.69 16.34
CA VAL A 269 -9.40 7.16 15.36
C VAL A 269 -9.45 5.64 15.42
N MET A 270 -8.33 4.96 15.65
CA MET A 270 -8.29 3.50 15.87
C MET A 270 -9.20 3.10 17.04
N ARG A 271 -9.19 3.88 18.15
CA ARG A 271 -10.09 3.66 19.27
C ARG A 271 -11.55 3.87 18.88
N ALA A 272 -11.87 4.97 18.21
CA ALA A 272 -13.22 5.25 17.75
C ALA A 272 -13.74 4.16 16.79
N ALA A 273 -12.87 3.68 15.90
CA ALA A 273 -13.18 2.59 14.97
C ALA A 273 -13.51 1.27 15.70
N LEU A 274 -12.80 0.95 16.78
CA LEU A 274 -13.15 -0.21 17.62
C LEU A 274 -14.50 -0.01 18.30
N GLU A 275 -14.67 1.13 18.97
CA GLU A 275 -15.82 1.39 19.83
C GLU A 275 -17.12 1.61 19.04
N CYS A 276 -17.06 1.88 17.74
CA CYS A 276 -18.23 1.93 16.86
C CYS A 276 -18.73 0.56 16.37
N CYS A 277 -17.97 -0.51 16.61
CA CYS A 277 -18.40 -1.87 16.30
C CYS A 277 -19.42 -2.37 17.34
N HIS A 278 -20.30 -3.29 16.94
CA HIS A 278 -21.30 -3.86 17.87
C HIS A 278 -20.69 -4.89 18.82
N LYS A 279 -21.40 -5.15 19.91
CA LYS A 279 -20.99 -6.10 20.97
C LYS A 279 -21.08 -7.58 20.56
N GLY A 280 -21.64 -7.89 19.43
CA GLY A 280 -21.76 -9.27 18.92
C GLY A 280 -20.52 -9.73 18.14
N TRP A 281 -19.31 -9.44 18.65
CA TRP A 281 -18.01 -9.71 18.02
C TRP A 281 -17.75 -8.88 16.76
N GLY A 282 -18.29 -7.64 16.71
CA GLY A 282 -17.92 -6.67 15.71
C GLY A 282 -16.40 -6.46 15.69
N GLU A 283 -15.81 -6.38 14.51
CA GLU A 283 -14.36 -6.36 14.31
C GLU A 283 -13.88 -5.05 13.73
N SER A 284 -12.87 -4.46 14.36
CA SER A 284 -12.16 -3.29 13.83
C SER A 284 -10.80 -3.69 13.29
N VAL A 285 -10.53 -3.32 12.04
CA VAL A 285 -9.28 -3.62 11.33
C VAL A 285 -8.43 -2.37 11.25
N ILE A 286 -7.23 -2.41 11.84
CA ILE A 286 -6.23 -1.36 11.74
C ILE A 286 -5.41 -1.59 10.49
N ILE A 287 -5.41 -0.62 9.58
CA ILE A 287 -4.62 -0.61 8.35
C ILE A 287 -3.63 0.55 8.35
N GLY A 288 -4.06 1.72 8.84
CA GLY A 288 -3.25 2.92 8.90
C GLY A 288 -1.98 2.73 9.73
N VAL A 289 -0.89 3.38 9.34
CA VAL A 289 0.40 3.31 10.03
C VAL A 289 0.54 4.53 10.94
N ALA A 290 0.60 4.29 12.25
CA ALA A 290 0.89 5.32 13.24
C ALA A 290 2.41 5.47 13.43
N GLY A 291 2.84 6.65 13.88
CA GLY A 291 4.25 6.92 14.18
C GLY A 291 4.80 6.01 15.28
N ALA A 292 6.11 5.75 15.21
CA ALA A 292 6.80 4.97 16.24
C ALA A 292 6.61 5.60 17.63
N GLY A 293 6.32 4.76 18.62
CA GLY A 293 6.07 5.20 20.00
C GLY A 293 4.63 5.63 20.29
N GLN A 294 3.75 5.70 19.28
CA GLN A 294 2.32 5.86 19.50
C GLN A 294 1.67 4.52 19.86
N GLU A 295 0.78 4.53 20.83
CA GLU A 295 0.11 3.34 21.34
C GLU A 295 -1.41 3.49 21.24
N ILE A 296 -2.08 2.41 20.84
CA ILE A 296 -3.54 2.32 20.90
C ILE A 296 -3.99 2.02 22.31
N LYS A 297 -5.13 2.56 22.71
CA LYS A 297 -5.73 2.30 24.03
C LYS A 297 -7.24 2.28 23.97
N THR A 298 -7.84 1.40 24.74
CA THR A 298 -9.27 1.36 24.99
C THR A 298 -9.51 0.79 26.40
N ARG A 299 -10.73 0.92 26.91
CA ARG A 299 -11.10 0.24 28.16
C ARG A 299 -11.12 -1.27 27.90
N PRO A 300 -10.50 -2.10 28.75
CA PRO A 300 -10.50 -3.55 28.56
C PRO A 300 -11.91 -4.16 28.40
N PHE A 301 -12.90 -3.54 29.04
CA PHE A 301 -14.29 -3.99 28.99
C PHE A 301 -14.89 -3.90 27.56
N GLN A 302 -14.36 -3.05 26.68
CA GLN A 302 -14.76 -3.02 25.28
C GLN A 302 -14.47 -4.34 24.56
N LEU A 303 -13.33 -4.96 24.88
CA LEU A 303 -12.95 -6.27 24.33
C LEU A 303 -13.69 -7.41 25.04
N VAL A 304 -13.79 -7.36 26.37
CA VAL A 304 -14.53 -8.37 27.16
C VAL A 304 -15.98 -8.48 26.72
N THR A 305 -16.60 -7.36 26.34
CA THR A 305 -18.00 -7.31 25.89
C THR A 305 -18.17 -7.53 24.39
N GLY A 306 -17.20 -8.16 23.72
CA GLY A 306 -17.40 -8.77 22.43
C GLY A 306 -16.97 -7.93 21.22
N ARG A 307 -16.00 -7.06 21.39
CA ARG A 307 -15.36 -6.40 20.23
C ARG A 307 -14.01 -7.02 19.94
N VAL A 308 -13.60 -7.01 18.67
CA VAL A 308 -12.33 -7.57 18.21
C VAL A 308 -11.49 -6.45 17.58
N TRP A 309 -10.23 -6.37 18.01
CA TRP A 309 -9.24 -5.51 17.34
C TRP A 309 -8.27 -6.37 16.56
N ARG A 310 -8.09 -6.07 15.28
CA ARG A 310 -7.18 -6.82 14.39
C ARG A 310 -6.39 -5.85 13.52
N GLY A 311 -5.15 -6.20 13.21
CA GLY A 311 -4.34 -5.51 12.21
C GLY A 311 -4.38 -6.22 10.85
N SER A 312 -4.09 -5.47 9.79
CA SER A 312 -3.94 -6.00 8.43
C SER A 312 -2.69 -5.41 7.77
N ALA A 313 -1.79 -6.27 7.32
CA ALA A 313 -0.63 -5.90 6.53
C ALA A 313 -0.84 -6.36 5.08
N PHE A 314 -0.70 -5.45 4.12
CA PHE A 314 -0.92 -5.74 2.69
C PHE A 314 -2.28 -6.42 2.41
N GLY A 315 -3.28 -6.13 3.22
CA GLY A 315 -4.60 -6.76 3.11
C GLY A 315 -4.60 -8.27 3.29
N GLY A 316 -3.58 -8.87 3.91
CA GLY A 316 -3.44 -10.32 4.00
C GLY A 316 -3.22 -11.00 2.64
N VAL A 317 -2.89 -10.23 1.59
CA VAL A 317 -2.73 -10.75 0.22
C VAL A 317 -1.43 -11.53 0.09
N LYS A 318 -1.50 -12.66 -0.60
CA LYS A 318 -0.34 -13.45 -1.00
C LYS A 318 0.24 -12.83 -2.27
N GLY A 319 1.36 -12.09 -2.14
CA GLY A 319 1.87 -11.23 -3.20
C GLY A 319 2.09 -11.94 -4.54
N ARG A 320 2.96 -12.93 -4.58
CA ARG A 320 3.28 -13.63 -5.84
C ARG A 320 2.16 -14.54 -6.34
N SER A 321 1.42 -15.16 -5.45
CA SER A 321 0.39 -16.15 -5.80
C SER A 321 -1.03 -15.56 -5.95
N GLN A 322 -1.36 -14.45 -5.30
CA GLN A 322 -2.70 -13.87 -5.34
C GLN A 322 -2.79 -12.58 -6.18
N LEU A 323 -1.78 -11.70 -6.12
CA LEU A 323 -1.81 -10.42 -6.81
C LEU A 323 -1.98 -10.54 -8.34
N PRO A 324 -1.38 -11.53 -9.04
CA PRO A 324 -1.65 -11.72 -10.47
C PRO A 324 -3.13 -11.92 -10.80
N GLY A 325 -3.89 -12.60 -9.95
CA GLY A 325 -5.35 -12.74 -10.07
C GLY A 325 -6.09 -11.42 -9.89
N MET A 326 -5.60 -10.54 -9.00
CA MET A 326 -6.15 -9.18 -8.84
C MET A 326 -5.88 -8.31 -10.07
N VAL A 327 -4.76 -8.51 -10.76
CA VAL A 327 -4.48 -7.86 -12.06
C VAL A 327 -5.50 -8.29 -13.11
N GLU A 328 -5.81 -9.59 -13.20
CA GLU A 328 -6.87 -10.08 -14.09
C GLU A 328 -8.24 -9.50 -13.74
N ASP A 329 -8.56 -9.38 -12.46
CA ASP A 329 -9.80 -8.74 -12.01
C ASP A 329 -9.85 -7.25 -12.37
N ALA A 330 -8.72 -6.55 -12.33
CA ALA A 330 -8.62 -5.16 -12.78
C ALA A 330 -8.82 -5.05 -14.30
N MET A 331 -8.21 -5.94 -15.08
CA MET A 331 -8.39 -5.98 -16.54
C MET A 331 -9.83 -6.31 -16.93
N ALA A 332 -10.53 -7.13 -16.14
CA ALA A 332 -11.93 -7.48 -16.32
C ALA A 332 -12.91 -6.41 -15.79
N GLY A 333 -12.42 -5.30 -15.24
CA GLY A 333 -13.24 -4.23 -14.67
C GLY A 333 -13.86 -4.53 -13.31
N LYS A 334 -13.51 -5.65 -12.67
CA LYS A 334 -13.98 -6.00 -11.33
C LYS A 334 -13.28 -5.18 -10.25
N ILE A 335 -12.03 -4.79 -10.48
CA ILE A 335 -11.28 -3.80 -9.70
C ILE A 335 -11.14 -2.55 -10.56
N ARG A 336 -11.66 -1.44 -10.08
CA ARG A 336 -11.58 -0.14 -10.75
C ARG A 336 -10.36 0.61 -10.24
N LEU A 337 -9.39 0.87 -11.12
CA LEU A 337 -8.15 1.58 -10.79
C LEU A 337 -8.17 3.05 -11.22
N ASP A 338 -8.89 3.38 -12.30
CA ASP A 338 -8.96 4.75 -12.81
C ASP A 338 -9.38 5.80 -11.77
N PRO A 339 -10.35 5.54 -10.86
CA PRO A 339 -10.74 6.53 -9.87
C PRO A 339 -9.63 6.93 -8.88
N PHE A 340 -8.61 6.09 -8.73
CA PHE A 340 -7.47 6.38 -7.85
C PHE A 340 -6.43 7.30 -8.51
N ILE A 341 -6.35 7.30 -9.84
CA ILE A 341 -5.32 8.05 -10.59
C ILE A 341 -5.83 9.45 -10.87
N THR A 342 -5.41 10.40 -10.04
CA THR A 342 -5.81 11.81 -10.19
C THR A 342 -4.84 12.62 -11.04
N HIS A 343 -3.57 12.21 -11.09
CA HIS A 343 -2.52 12.90 -11.84
C HIS A 343 -1.55 11.89 -12.48
N ARG A 344 -0.98 12.29 -13.62
CA ARG A 344 0.10 11.57 -14.31
C ARG A 344 1.21 12.57 -14.60
N LEU A 345 2.41 12.30 -14.10
CA LEU A 345 3.55 13.22 -14.20
C LEU A 345 4.81 12.46 -14.64
N PRO A 346 5.73 13.10 -15.35
CA PRO A 346 7.04 12.53 -15.63
C PRO A 346 7.91 12.50 -14.37
N LEU A 347 8.98 11.70 -14.39
CA LEU A 347 9.91 11.58 -13.26
C LEU A 347 10.42 12.93 -12.76
N GLU A 348 10.70 13.86 -13.66
CA GLU A 348 11.21 15.20 -13.36
C GLU A 348 10.29 16.02 -12.46
N GLN A 349 8.99 15.70 -12.45
CA GLN A 349 7.98 16.38 -11.63
C GLN A 349 7.58 15.58 -10.37
N ILE A 350 8.39 14.62 -9.95
CA ILE A 350 8.05 13.77 -8.79
C ILE A 350 7.83 14.58 -7.50
N ASN A 351 8.56 15.68 -7.30
CA ASN A 351 8.35 16.54 -6.14
C ASN A 351 6.98 17.22 -6.16
N GLU A 352 6.48 17.59 -7.34
CA GLU A 352 5.12 18.11 -7.50
C GLU A 352 4.07 17.06 -7.09
N ALA A 353 4.32 15.78 -7.36
CA ALA A 353 3.45 14.69 -6.91
C ALA A 353 3.34 14.64 -5.37
N PHE A 354 4.43 14.85 -4.65
CA PHE A 354 4.42 14.94 -3.19
C PHE A 354 3.68 16.20 -2.71
N ASP A 355 3.86 17.34 -3.37
CA ASP A 355 3.15 18.57 -3.03
C ASP A 355 1.64 18.40 -3.19
N LEU A 356 1.17 17.84 -4.33
CA LEU A 356 -0.23 17.55 -4.58
C LEU A 356 -0.83 16.62 -3.52
N MET A 357 -0.05 15.64 -3.05
CA MET A 357 -0.48 14.72 -2.01
C MET A 357 -0.60 15.44 -0.65
N HIS A 358 0.38 16.24 -0.26
CA HIS A 358 0.36 17.01 1.00
C HIS A 358 -0.78 18.04 1.02
N GLU A 359 -1.11 18.63 -0.11
CA GLU A 359 -2.22 19.57 -0.27
C GLU A 359 -3.60 18.88 -0.34
N GLY A 360 -3.64 17.54 -0.31
CA GLY A 360 -4.87 16.75 -0.42
C GLY A 360 -5.54 16.82 -1.80
N LYS A 361 -4.80 17.23 -2.83
CA LYS A 361 -5.28 17.38 -4.22
C LYS A 361 -5.15 16.10 -5.04
N SER A 362 -4.39 15.12 -4.58
CA SER A 362 -4.24 13.82 -5.25
C SER A 362 -4.66 12.67 -4.35
N ILE A 363 -5.20 11.61 -4.96
CA ILE A 363 -5.35 10.29 -4.33
C ILE A 363 -4.11 9.48 -4.63
N ARG A 364 -3.80 9.33 -5.92
CA ARG A 364 -2.52 8.80 -6.42
C ARG A 364 -2.07 9.62 -7.62
N THR A 365 -0.81 9.97 -7.62
CA THR A 365 -0.10 10.42 -8.81
C THR A 365 0.71 9.26 -9.33
N VAL A 366 0.57 8.95 -10.61
CA VAL A 366 1.39 7.95 -11.30
C VAL A 366 2.51 8.67 -12.05
N ILE A 367 3.74 8.31 -11.71
CA ILE A 367 4.95 8.75 -12.40
C ILE A 367 5.23 7.82 -13.57
N HIS A 368 5.52 8.37 -14.74
CA HIS A 368 5.95 7.63 -15.91
C HIS A 368 7.42 7.90 -16.24
N PHE A 369 8.09 6.89 -16.79
CA PHE A 369 9.47 6.95 -17.24
C PHE A 369 9.49 6.89 -18.77
N GLY A 370 10.04 7.92 -19.39
CA GLY A 370 10.09 8.06 -20.86
C GLY A 370 8.93 8.83 -21.46
N ASP A 371 8.99 9.08 -22.75
CA ASP A 371 7.93 9.73 -23.52
C ASP A 371 6.72 8.80 -23.60
N GLN A 372 5.51 9.34 -23.40
CA GLN A 372 4.24 8.63 -23.57
C GLN A 372 3.95 8.42 -25.05
#